data_fc82ad8adfb6bd81d40def787a82b601
#
_entry.id   fc82ad8adfb6bd81d40def787a82b601
#
_cell.length_a   1.000
_cell.length_b   1.000
_cell.length_c   1.000
_cell.angle_alpha   90.00
_cell.angle_beta   90.00
_cell.angle_gamma   90.00
#
_symmetry.space_group_name_H-M   'P 1'
#
loop_
_entity.id
_entity.type
_entity.pdbx_description
1 polymer ?
#
loop_
_entity_poly.entity_id
_entity_poly.type
_entity_poly.pdbx_seq_one_letter_code
_entity_poly.pdbx_strand_id
1 'polypeptide(L)'
;MSFSQKYFQENEFAIKDKKLKCYLSPTLLENNFKHGFFTKTSSEINLSLLSNRLKSNNKNCVLSQIHSNQIVVGSKTLEKERVEADGIVSDKQNQNLWIYTADCMPILFADKRKRHVAAIHCGRKGLENKIIKKLIKIFYDKGCSKEDMLVAIGPSISTKNYLIDKKTLQNFYKKTDSKESISFSDSMEISLNSKESVKLQKNDLIALNLKKYAHNELLKENISNTNIDISNLCTYESNHNFHSWRRTKTYLRQWNFISS
;
A
#
# COMPACT_ATOMS: atom_id res chain seq x y z
N MET A 1 -24.30 2.22 13.71
CA MET A 1 -23.12 2.38 14.58
C MET A 1 -22.07 3.15 13.80
N SER A 2 -21.74 4.38 14.20
CA SER A 2 -20.67 5.17 13.56
C SER A 2 -19.34 4.53 13.91
N PHE A 3 -18.68 3.91 12.94
CA PHE A 3 -17.32 3.43 13.10
C PHE A 3 -16.43 4.66 13.29
N SER A 4 -15.73 4.78 14.42
CA SER A 4 -14.74 5.82 14.60
C SER A 4 -13.64 5.62 13.57
N GLN A 5 -13.56 6.49 12.60
CA GLN A 5 -12.51 6.47 11.59
C GLN A 5 -11.18 6.76 12.30
N LYS A 6 -10.30 5.77 12.38
CA LYS A 6 -8.95 5.96 12.93
C LYS A 6 -8.11 6.76 11.94
N TYR A 7 -7.58 7.89 12.37
CA TYR A 7 -6.70 8.72 11.53
C TYR A 7 -5.24 8.33 11.72
N PHE A 8 -4.49 8.32 10.64
CA PHE A 8 -3.04 8.13 10.69
C PHE A 8 -2.38 9.22 11.52
N GLN A 9 -1.50 8.83 12.44
CA GLN A 9 -0.78 9.74 13.32
C GLN A 9 0.46 10.27 12.61
N GLU A 10 0.64 11.59 12.63
CA GLU A 10 1.83 12.24 12.12
C GLU A 10 2.95 12.15 13.17
N ASN A 11 4.15 11.78 12.74
CA ASN A 11 5.35 11.73 13.56
C ASN A 11 6.49 12.45 12.86
N GLU A 12 7.20 13.32 13.56
CA GLU A 12 8.35 14.05 13.06
C GLU A 12 9.61 13.70 13.84
N PHE A 13 10.73 13.62 13.14
CA PHE A 13 12.05 13.45 13.73
C PHE A 13 13.14 14.01 12.82
N ALA A 14 14.33 14.26 13.37
CA ALA A 14 15.45 14.82 12.62
C ALA A 14 16.50 13.74 12.29
N ILE A 15 17.04 13.78 11.07
CA ILE A 15 18.26 13.07 10.68
C ILE A 15 19.24 14.12 10.16
N LYS A 16 20.35 14.31 10.87
CA LYS A 16 21.26 15.46 10.63
C LYS A 16 20.42 16.75 10.64
N ASP A 17 20.54 17.58 9.64
CA ASP A 17 19.84 18.88 9.54
C ASP A 17 18.47 18.77 8.83
N LYS A 18 18.01 17.55 8.50
CA LYS A 18 16.75 17.34 7.79
C LYS A 18 15.65 16.89 8.73
N LYS A 19 14.50 17.59 8.68
CA LYS A 19 13.26 17.15 9.32
C LYS A 19 12.60 16.10 8.45
N LEU A 20 12.34 14.94 9.04
CA LEU A 20 11.59 13.86 8.43
C LEU A 20 10.23 13.76 9.07
N LYS A 21 9.24 13.58 8.23
CA LYS A 21 7.87 13.30 8.63
C LYS A 21 7.45 11.93 8.14
N CYS A 22 6.76 11.17 8.98
CA CYS A 22 6.10 9.93 8.59
C CYS A 22 4.70 9.84 9.20
N TYR A 23 3.89 9.00 8.63
CA TYR A 23 2.55 8.70 9.11
C TYR A 23 2.50 7.27 9.65
N LEU A 24 1.82 7.07 10.78
CA LEU A 24 1.70 5.80 11.47
C LEU A 24 0.25 5.33 11.45
N SER A 25 0.03 4.05 11.19
CA SER A 25 -1.27 3.39 11.32
C SER A 25 -1.60 3.20 12.81
N PRO A 26 -2.74 3.68 13.29
CA PRO A 26 -3.15 3.47 14.67
C PRO A 26 -3.20 2.00 15.06
N THR A 27 -3.78 1.16 14.20
CA THR A 27 -3.93 -0.27 14.45
C THR A 27 -2.58 -1.00 14.56
N LEU A 28 -1.61 -0.68 13.69
CA LEU A 28 -0.27 -1.25 13.79
C LEU A 28 0.49 -0.73 15.02
N LEU A 29 0.30 0.55 15.36
CA LEU A 29 0.93 1.18 16.52
C LEU A 29 0.40 0.58 17.85
N GLU A 30 -0.92 0.45 17.99
CA GLU A 30 -1.59 -0.17 19.14
C GLU A 30 -1.13 -1.62 19.38
N ASN A 31 -0.72 -2.33 18.33
CA ASN A 31 -0.22 -3.69 18.39
C ASN A 31 1.32 -3.79 18.41
N ASN A 32 2.01 -2.68 18.68
CA ASN A 32 3.46 -2.59 18.83
C ASN A 32 4.25 -3.06 17.60
N PHE A 33 3.75 -2.78 16.40
CA PHE A 33 4.50 -2.97 15.15
C PHE A 33 5.23 -1.69 14.78
N LYS A 34 6.55 -1.75 14.69
CA LYS A 34 7.35 -0.65 14.22
C LYS A 34 7.18 -0.50 12.70
N HIS A 35 6.67 0.64 12.27
CA HIS A 35 6.34 0.91 10.86
C HIS A 35 6.37 2.41 10.56
N GLY A 36 6.24 2.77 9.28
CA GLY A 36 6.10 4.17 8.88
C GLY A 36 5.87 4.35 7.39
N PHE A 37 5.05 5.33 7.05
CA PHE A 37 4.82 5.83 5.71
C PHE A 37 5.46 7.22 5.62
N PHE A 38 6.66 7.28 5.05
CA PHE A 38 7.44 8.52 5.02
C PHE A 38 6.97 9.50 3.96
N THR A 39 7.34 10.75 4.16
CA THR A 39 7.15 11.82 3.16
C THR A 39 8.32 11.85 2.15
N LYS A 40 8.20 12.73 1.16
CA LYS A 40 9.19 12.89 0.07
C LYS A 40 10.62 13.17 0.56
N THR A 41 10.78 13.79 1.73
CA THR A 41 12.11 14.05 2.31
C THR A 41 12.91 12.78 2.56
N SER A 42 12.25 11.62 2.70
CA SER A 42 12.92 10.33 2.87
C SER A 42 13.69 9.86 1.63
N SER A 43 13.33 10.32 0.42
CA SER A 43 14.02 9.95 -0.82
C SER A 43 15.44 10.49 -0.90
N GLU A 44 15.76 11.51 -0.12
CA GLU A 44 17.06 12.16 -0.04
C GLU A 44 17.96 11.56 1.05
N ILE A 45 17.47 10.57 1.78
CA ILE A 45 18.16 9.96 2.91
C ILE A 45 18.59 8.55 2.51
N ASN A 46 19.84 8.22 2.80
CA ASN A 46 20.32 6.86 2.69
C ASN A 46 19.53 5.93 3.61
N LEU A 47 19.12 4.78 3.11
CA LEU A 47 18.25 3.85 3.82
C LEU A 47 18.86 3.33 5.14
N SER A 48 20.18 3.11 5.16
CA SER A 48 20.90 2.69 6.38
C SER A 48 20.86 3.78 7.45
N LEU A 49 21.00 5.06 7.08
CA LEU A 49 20.85 6.18 8.02
C LEU A 49 19.42 6.27 8.55
N LEU A 50 18.43 6.05 7.69
CA LEU A 50 17.03 6.06 8.10
C LEU A 50 16.74 4.91 9.09
N SER A 51 17.20 3.69 8.80
CA SER A 51 17.11 2.55 9.70
C SER A 51 17.77 2.79 11.06
N ASN A 52 18.99 3.32 11.07
CA ASN A 52 19.72 3.62 12.31
C ASN A 52 18.96 4.64 13.17
N ARG A 53 18.37 5.66 12.53
CA ARG A 53 17.56 6.67 13.25
C ARG A 53 16.33 6.08 13.90
N LEU A 54 15.74 5.07 13.26
CA LEU A 54 14.62 4.31 13.82
C LEU A 54 15.02 3.36 14.96
N LYS A 55 16.30 3.43 15.38
CA LYS A 55 16.88 2.53 16.40
C LYS A 55 16.64 1.06 16.05
N SER A 56 16.86 0.73 14.79
CA SER A 56 16.68 -0.60 14.27
C SER A 56 18.00 -1.12 13.69
N ASN A 57 18.60 -2.08 14.39
CA ASN A 57 19.77 -2.83 13.90
C ASN A 57 19.34 -3.96 12.96
N ASN A 58 18.08 -3.95 12.52
CA ASN A 58 17.51 -4.96 11.67
C ASN A 58 18.11 -4.91 10.27
N LYS A 59 18.12 -6.06 9.61
CA LYS A 59 18.50 -6.18 8.21
C LYS A 59 17.52 -5.41 7.33
N ASN A 60 18.02 -4.51 6.49
CA ASN A 60 17.21 -3.84 5.47
C ASN A 60 16.94 -4.78 4.29
N CYS A 61 15.68 -5.02 4.04
CA CYS A 61 15.17 -5.86 2.98
C CYS A 61 14.47 -4.98 1.94
N VAL A 62 15.01 -4.92 0.72
CA VAL A 62 14.56 -3.98 -0.34
C VAL A 62 14.34 -4.73 -1.65
N LEU A 63 13.41 -4.25 -2.48
CA LEU A 63 13.03 -4.86 -3.75
C LEU A 63 13.37 -3.95 -4.94
N SER A 64 13.49 -4.54 -6.13
CA SER A 64 13.32 -3.88 -7.42
C SER A 64 11.85 -4.02 -7.84
N GLN A 65 11.05 -2.98 -7.63
CA GLN A 65 9.59 -3.03 -7.86
C GLN A 65 9.25 -2.91 -9.35
N ILE A 66 8.55 -3.89 -9.90
CA ILE A 66 8.26 -4.04 -11.33
C ILE A 66 6.75 -4.04 -11.66
N HIS A 67 5.90 -3.72 -10.70
CA HIS A 67 4.43 -3.75 -10.81
C HIS A 67 3.87 -5.15 -11.10
N SER A 68 4.45 -6.17 -10.48
CA SER A 68 4.03 -7.57 -10.55
C SER A 68 3.14 -7.98 -9.36
N ASN A 69 2.93 -9.29 -9.19
CA ASN A 69 2.43 -9.90 -7.97
C ASN A 69 3.44 -10.83 -7.32
N GLN A 70 4.72 -10.69 -7.65
CA GLN A 70 5.76 -11.50 -7.03
C GLN A 70 5.99 -11.04 -5.59
N ILE A 71 6.07 -12.02 -4.69
CA ILE A 71 6.33 -11.81 -3.26
C ILE A 71 7.49 -12.73 -2.87
N VAL A 72 8.49 -12.16 -2.23
CA VAL A 72 9.69 -12.86 -1.79
C VAL A 72 9.85 -12.77 -0.28
N VAL A 73 10.66 -13.66 0.29
CA VAL A 73 11.01 -13.60 1.71
C VAL A 73 12.16 -12.63 1.96
N GLY A 74 12.17 -11.98 3.11
CA GLY A 74 13.15 -10.96 3.46
C GLY A 74 14.60 -11.46 3.45
N SER A 75 14.84 -12.73 3.81
CA SER A 75 16.20 -13.29 3.79
C SER A 75 16.82 -13.37 2.39
N LYS A 76 16.00 -13.45 1.34
CA LYS A 76 16.44 -13.49 -0.06
C LYS A 76 16.72 -12.11 -0.65
N THR A 77 16.50 -11.03 0.10
CA THR A 77 16.72 -9.66 -0.38
C THR A 77 18.00 -9.09 0.21
N LEU A 78 18.74 -8.36 -0.60
CA LEU A 78 19.92 -7.61 -0.20
C LEU A 78 19.76 -6.14 -0.63
N GLU A 79 20.31 -5.22 0.13
CA GLU A 79 20.20 -3.80 -0.20
C GLU A 79 20.90 -3.47 -1.53
N LYS A 80 22.00 -4.18 -1.83
CA LYS A 80 22.79 -3.99 -3.06
C LYS A 80 22.29 -4.80 -4.24
N GLU A 81 21.78 -6.01 -4.01
CA GLU A 81 21.26 -6.92 -5.04
C GLU A 81 19.78 -7.09 -4.86
N ARG A 82 19.01 -6.17 -5.43
CA ARG A 82 17.56 -6.14 -5.28
C ARG A 82 16.90 -7.16 -6.17
N VAL A 83 16.10 -8.03 -5.56
CA VAL A 83 15.27 -9.00 -6.27
C VAL A 83 14.06 -8.30 -6.88
N GLU A 84 13.70 -8.66 -8.11
CA GLU A 84 12.49 -8.17 -8.78
C GLU A 84 11.24 -8.77 -8.14
N ALA A 85 10.49 -7.94 -7.42
CA ALA A 85 9.22 -8.29 -6.80
C ALA A 85 8.47 -7.01 -6.36
N ASP A 86 7.20 -7.14 -6.01
CA ASP A 86 6.39 -6.05 -5.47
C ASP A 86 5.86 -6.35 -4.07
N GLY A 87 6.20 -7.49 -3.51
CA GLY A 87 5.90 -7.88 -2.15
C GLY A 87 7.08 -8.53 -1.45
N ILE A 88 7.17 -8.28 -0.15
CA ILE A 88 8.19 -8.84 0.72
C ILE A 88 7.56 -9.26 2.03
N VAL A 89 7.87 -10.47 2.51
CA VAL A 89 7.34 -11.04 3.76
C VAL A 89 8.49 -11.44 4.68
N SER A 90 8.33 -11.22 5.98
CA SER A 90 9.34 -11.64 6.95
C SER A 90 9.41 -13.17 7.05
N ASP A 91 10.62 -13.69 7.12
CA ASP A 91 10.94 -15.09 7.36
C ASP A 91 11.90 -15.28 8.53
N LYS A 92 12.39 -14.17 9.07
CA LYS A 92 13.25 -14.10 10.26
C LYS A 92 12.84 -12.92 11.12
N GLN A 93 13.27 -12.90 12.38
CA GLN A 93 13.23 -11.71 13.22
C GLN A 93 14.25 -10.67 12.75
N ASN A 94 14.10 -9.45 13.19
CA ASN A 94 15.01 -8.35 12.92
C ASN A 94 15.18 -8.04 11.42
N GLN A 95 14.07 -7.98 10.71
CA GLN A 95 14.01 -7.53 9.31
C GLN A 95 13.20 -6.24 9.20
N ASN A 96 13.74 -5.25 8.52
CA ASN A 96 13.01 -4.06 8.05
C ASN A 96 12.62 -4.28 6.61
N LEU A 97 11.35 -4.42 6.35
CA LEU A 97 10.81 -4.63 5.01
C LEU A 97 10.47 -3.29 4.40
N TRP A 98 11.21 -2.88 3.37
CA TRP A 98 11.10 -1.58 2.74
C TRP A 98 10.50 -1.67 1.35
N ILE A 99 9.53 -0.80 1.08
CA ILE A 99 9.00 -0.52 -0.25
C ILE A 99 9.01 0.99 -0.50
N TYR A 100 8.96 1.39 -1.76
CA TYR A 100 8.95 2.80 -2.15
C TYR A 100 7.81 3.09 -3.12
N THR A 101 7.16 4.25 -2.97
CA THR A 101 5.97 4.61 -3.75
C THR A 101 5.99 6.06 -4.21
N ALA A 102 5.24 6.34 -5.27
CA ALA A 102 4.78 7.66 -5.68
C ALA A 102 3.48 7.45 -6.47
N ASP A 103 2.35 7.50 -5.78
CA ASP A 103 0.95 7.26 -6.19
C ASP A 103 0.42 5.85 -5.94
N CYS A 104 1.15 4.77 -6.22
CA CYS A 104 0.72 3.43 -5.85
C CYS A 104 0.58 3.29 -4.32
N MET A 105 -0.30 2.40 -3.89
CA MET A 105 -0.53 2.14 -2.47
C MET A 105 0.64 1.37 -1.87
N PRO A 106 1.31 1.87 -0.83
CA PRO A 106 2.04 1.02 0.09
C PRO A 106 1.03 0.34 1.02
N ILE A 107 1.07 -0.99 1.10
CA ILE A 107 0.21 -1.74 2.02
C ILE A 107 1.11 -2.55 2.94
N LEU A 108 0.93 -2.35 4.24
CA LEU A 108 1.66 -3.07 5.29
C LEU A 108 0.73 -4.06 5.97
N PHE A 109 1.22 -5.26 6.19
CA PHE A 109 0.53 -6.35 6.87
C PHE A 109 1.30 -6.77 8.10
N ALA A 110 0.56 -7.18 9.14
CA ALA A 110 1.12 -7.79 10.33
C ALA A 110 0.18 -8.87 10.87
N ASP A 111 0.72 -9.86 11.56
CA ASP A 111 -0.06 -10.83 12.34
C ASP A 111 0.20 -10.62 13.83
N LYS A 112 -0.87 -10.42 14.62
CA LYS A 112 -0.77 -10.10 16.05
C LYS A 112 -0.07 -11.18 16.87
N ARG A 113 -0.30 -12.45 16.53
CA ARG A 113 0.19 -13.60 17.29
C ARG A 113 1.51 -14.12 16.79
N LYS A 114 1.62 -14.41 15.49
CA LYS A 114 2.81 -15.00 14.88
C LYS A 114 3.90 -13.97 14.64
N ARG A 115 3.57 -12.67 14.74
CA ARG A 115 4.47 -11.54 14.52
C ARG A 115 5.10 -11.49 13.13
N HIS A 116 4.56 -12.23 12.15
CA HIS A 116 4.94 -12.06 10.75
C HIS A 116 4.50 -10.68 10.25
N VAL A 117 5.33 -10.08 9.42
CA VAL A 117 5.03 -8.82 8.76
C VAL A 117 5.27 -8.92 7.27
N ALA A 118 4.61 -8.06 6.50
CA ALA A 118 4.87 -7.92 5.08
C ALA A 118 4.63 -6.48 4.60
N ALA A 119 5.28 -6.13 3.50
CA ALA A 119 5.06 -4.89 2.79
C ALA A 119 4.84 -5.17 1.31
N ILE A 120 3.80 -4.60 0.70
CA ILE A 120 3.54 -4.72 -0.74
C ILE A 120 3.38 -3.35 -1.40
N HIS A 121 3.98 -3.21 -2.57
CA HIS A 121 3.73 -2.13 -3.50
C HIS A 121 2.53 -2.51 -4.37
N CYS A 122 1.41 -1.84 -4.18
CA CYS A 122 0.15 -2.20 -4.82
C CYS A 122 -0.43 -1.03 -5.62
N GLY A 123 -0.10 -0.97 -6.89
CA GLY A 123 -0.78 -0.11 -7.86
C GLY A 123 -1.93 -0.86 -8.56
N ARG A 124 -2.50 -0.25 -9.61
CA ARG A 124 -3.54 -0.89 -10.42
C ARG A 124 -3.13 -2.28 -10.92
N LYS A 125 -1.91 -2.42 -11.46
CA LYS A 125 -1.39 -3.72 -11.95
C LYS A 125 -1.25 -4.76 -10.82
N GLY A 126 -0.87 -4.34 -9.62
CA GLY A 126 -0.81 -5.22 -8.45
C GLY A 126 -2.18 -5.77 -8.07
N LEU A 127 -3.23 -4.92 -8.11
CA LEU A 127 -4.61 -5.34 -7.91
C LEU A 127 -5.08 -6.30 -9.02
N GLU A 128 -4.86 -5.96 -10.29
CA GLU A 128 -5.16 -6.82 -11.44
C GLU A 128 -4.53 -8.21 -11.33
N ASN A 129 -3.33 -8.29 -10.78
CA ASN A 129 -2.57 -9.52 -10.60
C ASN A 129 -2.79 -10.15 -9.22
N LYS A 130 -3.78 -9.66 -8.43
CA LYS A 130 -4.23 -10.25 -7.15
C LYS A 130 -3.11 -10.37 -6.10
N ILE A 131 -2.23 -9.36 -5.99
CA ILE A 131 -1.10 -9.40 -5.04
C ILE A 131 -1.56 -9.50 -3.58
N ILE A 132 -2.69 -8.85 -3.23
CA ILE A 132 -3.27 -8.89 -1.87
C ILE A 132 -3.67 -10.33 -1.52
N LYS A 133 -4.45 -10.98 -2.38
CA LYS A 133 -4.87 -12.37 -2.17
C LYS A 133 -3.70 -13.33 -2.06
N LYS A 134 -2.68 -13.14 -2.91
CA LYS A 134 -1.46 -13.96 -2.88
C LYS A 134 -0.72 -13.79 -1.56
N LEU A 135 -0.62 -12.56 -1.02
CA LEU A 135 0.02 -12.34 0.28
C LEU A 135 -0.76 -12.98 1.43
N ILE A 136 -2.09 -12.82 1.44
CA ILE A 136 -2.95 -13.43 2.47
C ILE A 136 -2.78 -14.96 2.48
N LYS A 137 -2.72 -15.59 1.30
CA LYS A 137 -2.41 -17.02 1.20
C LYS A 137 -1.06 -17.37 1.84
N ILE A 138 -0.01 -16.58 1.58
CA ILE A 138 1.31 -16.79 2.20
C ILE A 138 1.22 -16.68 3.74
N PHE A 139 0.42 -15.76 4.27
CA PHE A 139 0.19 -15.65 5.72
C PHE A 139 -0.53 -16.88 6.27
N TYR A 140 -1.54 -17.40 5.58
CA TYR A 140 -2.21 -18.65 5.97
C TYR A 140 -1.24 -19.85 5.95
N ASP A 141 -0.42 -19.96 4.91
CA ASP A 141 0.59 -21.02 4.80
C ASP A 141 1.64 -20.94 5.94
N LYS A 142 1.81 -19.76 6.56
CA LYS A 142 2.63 -19.52 7.76
C LYS A 142 1.86 -19.73 9.08
N GLY A 143 0.62 -20.16 9.04
CA GLY A 143 -0.23 -20.41 10.20
C GLY A 143 -0.82 -19.14 10.83
N CYS A 144 -0.87 -18.02 10.11
CA CYS A 144 -1.57 -16.82 10.53
C CYS A 144 -3.09 -16.99 10.32
N SER A 145 -3.89 -16.41 11.21
CA SER A 145 -5.34 -16.40 11.07
C SER A 145 -5.83 -15.04 10.56
N LYS A 146 -6.98 -15.01 9.89
CA LYS A 146 -7.58 -13.76 9.39
C LYS A 146 -7.98 -12.80 10.53
N GLU A 147 -8.33 -13.33 11.67
CA GLU A 147 -8.71 -12.57 12.87
C GLU A 147 -7.53 -11.80 13.47
N ASP A 148 -6.33 -12.32 13.26
CA ASP A 148 -5.09 -11.75 13.79
C ASP A 148 -4.34 -10.87 12.76
N MET A 149 -4.78 -10.86 11.50
CA MET A 149 -4.18 -10.01 10.47
C MET A 149 -4.58 -8.55 10.65
N LEU A 150 -3.57 -7.68 10.63
CA LEU A 150 -3.69 -6.23 10.65
C LEU A 150 -3.19 -5.69 9.31
N VAL A 151 -3.89 -4.70 8.76
CA VAL A 151 -3.53 -4.12 7.46
C VAL A 151 -3.56 -2.60 7.52
N ALA A 152 -2.54 -1.96 6.96
CA ALA A 152 -2.50 -0.52 6.80
C ALA A 152 -2.25 -0.14 5.35
N ILE A 153 -3.22 0.52 4.72
CA ILE A 153 -3.11 1.11 3.38
C ILE A 153 -2.64 2.54 3.53
N GLY A 154 -1.40 2.82 3.16
CA GLY A 154 -0.76 4.11 3.34
C GLY A 154 -1.17 5.18 2.32
N PRO A 155 -0.52 6.36 2.39
CA PRO A 155 -0.75 7.47 1.47
C PRO A 155 -0.55 7.04 0.01
N SER A 156 -1.51 7.36 -0.85
CA SER A 156 -1.50 7.02 -2.26
C SER A 156 -2.39 7.98 -3.05
N ILE A 157 -2.42 7.89 -4.36
CA ILE A 157 -3.26 8.77 -5.19
C ILE A 157 -4.74 8.58 -4.89
N SER A 158 -5.48 9.68 -4.75
CA SER A 158 -6.93 9.67 -4.51
C SER A 158 -7.71 9.38 -5.79
N THR A 159 -8.97 8.99 -5.64
CA THR A 159 -9.91 8.70 -6.72
C THR A 159 -9.97 9.83 -7.74
N LYS A 160 -10.16 11.08 -7.29
CA LYS A 160 -10.33 12.22 -8.20
C LYS A 160 -9.11 12.53 -9.06
N ASN A 161 -7.92 12.06 -8.65
CA ASN A 161 -6.66 12.29 -9.35
C ASN A 161 -6.17 11.06 -10.13
N TYR A 162 -6.80 9.89 -9.92
CA TYR A 162 -6.44 8.67 -10.64
C TYR A 162 -7.42 8.39 -11.78
N LEU A 163 -7.25 9.14 -12.85
CA LEU A 163 -8.07 9.05 -14.05
C LEU A 163 -7.47 8.04 -15.04
N ILE A 164 -8.32 7.17 -15.59
CA ILE A 164 -7.99 6.15 -16.59
C ILE A 164 -9.02 6.17 -17.72
N ASP A 165 -8.64 5.65 -18.87
CA ASP A 165 -9.55 5.48 -20.00
C ASP A 165 -10.48 4.27 -19.84
N LYS A 166 -11.55 4.21 -20.62
CA LYS A 166 -12.57 3.17 -20.62
C LYS A 166 -11.97 1.78 -20.87
N LYS A 167 -11.04 1.66 -21.82
CA LYS A 167 -10.38 0.39 -22.16
C LYS A 167 -9.55 -0.15 -20.98
N THR A 168 -8.80 0.72 -20.32
CA THR A 168 -8.04 0.38 -19.11
C THR A 168 -8.95 -0.09 -17.98
N LEU A 169 -10.10 0.57 -17.77
CA LEU A 169 -11.08 0.15 -16.76
C LEU A 169 -11.68 -1.21 -17.08
N GLN A 170 -12.08 -1.44 -18.35
CA GLN A 170 -12.61 -2.74 -18.78
C GLN A 170 -11.61 -3.88 -18.55
N ASN A 171 -10.34 -3.65 -18.87
CA ASN A 171 -9.27 -4.62 -18.63
C ASN A 171 -9.06 -4.88 -17.13
N PHE A 172 -9.14 -3.84 -16.32
CA PHE A 172 -9.05 -3.95 -14.86
C PHE A 172 -10.14 -4.87 -14.31
N TYR A 173 -11.40 -4.65 -14.70
CA TYR A 173 -12.53 -5.48 -14.24
C TYR A 173 -12.44 -6.92 -14.72
N LYS A 174 -12.05 -7.16 -15.97
CA LYS A 174 -11.85 -8.52 -16.49
C LYS A 174 -10.84 -9.32 -15.68
N LYS A 175 -9.75 -8.69 -15.25
CA LYS A 175 -8.66 -9.34 -14.50
C LYS A 175 -8.98 -9.53 -13.02
N THR A 176 -9.84 -8.69 -12.48
CA THR A 176 -10.13 -8.69 -11.04
C THR A 176 -11.34 -9.55 -10.67
N ASP A 177 -11.93 -10.31 -11.62
CA ASP A 177 -13.12 -11.15 -11.44
C ASP A 177 -14.30 -10.40 -10.79
N SER A 178 -14.37 -9.11 -10.97
CA SER A 178 -15.57 -8.36 -10.61
C SER A 178 -16.65 -8.78 -11.58
N LYS A 179 -17.54 -9.69 -11.14
CA LYS A 179 -18.63 -10.33 -11.93
C LYS A 179 -19.67 -9.34 -12.47
N GLU A 180 -19.46 -8.07 -12.32
CA GLU A 180 -20.35 -7.05 -12.83
C GLU A 180 -19.93 -6.70 -14.26
N SER A 181 -20.64 -7.33 -15.21
CA SER A 181 -20.68 -6.86 -16.59
C SER A 181 -21.19 -5.41 -16.60
N ILE A 182 -20.28 -4.47 -16.77
CA ILE A 182 -20.66 -3.08 -17.01
C ILE A 182 -21.13 -3.03 -18.47
N SER A 183 -22.43 -3.10 -18.67
CA SER A 183 -23.04 -2.71 -19.95
C SER A 183 -22.94 -1.19 -20.02
N PHE A 184 -22.03 -0.69 -20.85
CA PHE A 184 -21.99 0.72 -21.20
C PHE A 184 -23.08 0.99 -22.22
N SER A 185 -24.31 1.31 -21.78
CA SER A 185 -25.28 2.01 -22.59
C SER A 185 -24.93 3.50 -22.58
N ASP A 186 -25.19 4.20 -23.67
CA ASP A 186 -24.90 5.63 -23.85
C ASP A 186 -25.63 6.56 -22.88
N SER A 187 -26.49 6.05 -22.04
CA SER A 187 -27.14 6.73 -20.92
C SER A 187 -26.67 6.14 -19.60
N MET A 188 -25.81 6.78 -19.06
CA MET A 188 -25.07 6.81 -17.83
C MET A 188 -25.82 6.45 -16.55
N GLU A 189 -25.97 5.16 -16.27
CA GLU A 189 -26.22 4.66 -14.91
C GLU A 189 -25.34 3.46 -14.60
N ILE A 190 -24.30 3.69 -13.80
CA ILE A 190 -23.44 2.63 -13.27
C ILE A 190 -24.03 2.17 -11.94
N SER A 191 -24.66 0.97 -11.90
CA SER A 191 -25.33 0.39 -10.73
C SER A 191 -24.37 -0.42 -9.81
N LEU A 192 -24.48 -0.58 -8.60
CA LEU A 192 -24.01 0.02 -7.43
C LEU A 192 -23.68 -0.85 -6.22
N ASN A 193 -23.00 -1.99 -6.32
CA ASN A 193 -22.31 -2.51 -5.15
C ASN A 193 -20.76 -2.51 -5.29
N SER A 194 -20.25 -2.36 -6.49
CA SER A 194 -18.86 -1.99 -6.77
C SER A 194 -18.68 -0.50 -7.10
N LYS A 195 -19.73 0.25 -7.19
CA LYS A 195 -19.89 1.61 -7.74
C LYS A 195 -19.24 2.74 -6.95
N GLU A 196 -18.99 2.56 -5.67
CA GLU A 196 -18.26 3.57 -4.89
C GLU A 196 -16.78 3.73 -5.30
N SER A 197 -16.28 2.80 -6.13
CA SER A 197 -14.90 2.83 -6.61
C SER A 197 -14.69 3.62 -7.89
N VAL A 198 -15.76 4.06 -8.56
CA VAL A 198 -15.68 4.72 -9.89
C VAL A 198 -16.56 5.97 -9.96
N LYS A 199 -16.03 7.06 -10.50
CA LYS A 199 -16.76 8.30 -10.81
C LYS A 199 -16.38 8.79 -12.19
N LEU A 200 -17.37 9.21 -13.00
CA LEU A 200 -17.14 9.82 -14.31
C LEU A 200 -16.66 11.27 -14.19
N GLN A 201 -15.74 11.66 -15.05
CA GLN A 201 -15.28 13.04 -15.23
C GLN A 201 -15.27 13.42 -16.71
N LYS A 202 -15.13 14.74 -17.01
CA LYS A 202 -15.09 15.27 -18.39
C LYS A 202 -14.05 14.53 -19.24
N ASN A 203 -14.34 14.33 -20.54
CA ASN A 203 -13.47 13.75 -21.59
C ASN A 203 -13.26 12.22 -21.50
N ASP A 204 -14.31 11.43 -21.27
CA ASP A 204 -14.26 9.94 -21.28
C ASP A 204 -13.24 9.31 -20.31
N LEU A 205 -12.68 10.09 -19.41
CA LEU A 205 -11.82 9.60 -18.34
C LEU A 205 -12.63 9.23 -17.12
N ILE A 206 -12.24 8.14 -16.50
CA ILE A 206 -12.95 7.53 -15.38
C ILE A 206 -12.04 7.52 -14.16
N ALA A 207 -12.56 8.01 -13.04
CA ALA A 207 -11.84 8.03 -11.78
C ALA A 207 -11.95 6.68 -11.07
N LEU A 208 -10.82 5.99 -10.86
CA LEU A 208 -10.76 4.70 -10.19
C LEU A 208 -10.26 4.83 -8.75
N ASN A 209 -11.04 4.32 -7.79
CA ASN A 209 -10.66 4.30 -6.38
C ASN A 209 -9.87 3.03 -6.03
N LEU A 210 -8.54 3.10 -6.11
CA LEU A 210 -7.67 1.97 -5.80
C LEU A 210 -7.77 1.53 -4.33
N LYS A 211 -7.87 2.49 -3.39
CA LYS A 211 -7.98 2.20 -1.94
C LYS A 211 -9.26 1.45 -1.62
N LYS A 212 -10.40 1.91 -2.17
CA LYS A 212 -11.68 1.23 -1.96
C LYS A 212 -11.66 -0.17 -2.56
N TYR A 213 -11.06 -0.33 -3.74
CA TYR A 213 -10.91 -1.64 -4.35
C TYR A 213 -10.07 -2.59 -3.48
N ALA A 214 -8.90 -2.15 -3.03
CA ALA A 214 -8.04 -2.91 -2.12
C ALA A 214 -8.76 -3.27 -0.82
N HIS A 215 -9.51 -2.33 -0.24
CA HIS A 215 -10.31 -2.56 0.95
C HIS A 215 -11.37 -3.65 0.73
N ASN A 216 -12.10 -3.58 -0.37
CA ASN A 216 -13.10 -4.60 -0.72
C ASN A 216 -12.47 -5.99 -0.90
N GLU A 217 -11.27 -6.08 -1.51
CA GLU A 217 -10.53 -7.34 -1.63
C GLU A 217 -10.17 -7.92 -0.25
N LEU A 218 -9.70 -7.07 0.70
CA LEU A 218 -9.41 -7.50 2.06
C LEU A 218 -10.66 -8.03 2.79
N LEU A 219 -11.81 -7.35 2.64
CA LEU A 219 -13.08 -7.80 3.22
C LEU A 219 -13.56 -9.11 2.61
N LYS A 220 -13.40 -9.33 1.29
CA LYS A 220 -13.70 -10.61 0.62
C LYS A 220 -12.86 -11.78 1.16
N GLU A 221 -11.63 -11.50 1.56
CA GLU A 221 -10.76 -12.48 2.21
C GLU A 221 -11.05 -12.61 3.73
N ASN A 222 -12.16 -12.01 4.21
CA ASN A 222 -12.63 -12.03 5.59
C ASN A 222 -11.69 -11.37 6.62
N ILE A 223 -10.86 -10.42 6.21
CA ILE A 223 -10.14 -9.54 7.15
C ILE A 223 -11.15 -8.57 7.76
N SER A 224 -11.19 -8.49 9.10
CA SER A 224 -12.12 -7.58 9.78
C SER A 224 -11.86 -6.13 9.41
N ASN A 225 -12.92 -5.36 9.17
CA ASN A 225 -12.82 -3.92 8.91
C ASN A 225 -12.13 -3.16 10.07
N THR A 226 -12.27 -3.62 11.30
CA THR A 226 -11.60 -3.04 12.48
C THR A 226 -10.08 -3.25 12.49
N ASN A 227 -9.58 -4.19 11.69
CA ASN A 227 -8.18 -4.51 11.54
C ASN A 227 -7.54 -3.81 10.31
N ILE A 228 -8.27 -2.96 9.61
CA ILE A 228 -7.83 -2.30 8.38
C ILE A 228 -7.82 -0.79 8.60
N ASP A 229 -6.65 -0.17 8.53
CA ASP A 229 -6.52 1.28 8.47
C ASP A 229 -6.29 1.74 7.03
N ILE A 230 -6.94 2.81 6.64
CA ILE A 230 -6.81 3.40 5.29
C ILE A 230 -6.49 4.89 5.43
N SER A 231 -5.32 5.28 4.93
CA SER A 231 -4.92 6.69 4.88
C SER A 231 -5.83 7.49 3.93
N ASN A 232 -6.33 8.62 4.40
CA ASN A 232 -7.06 9.59 3.58
C ASN A 232 -6.13 10.50 2.76
N LEU A 233 -4.82 10.48 3.01
CA LEU A 233 -3.84 11.34 2.34
C LEU A 233 -3.69 10.98 0.86
N CYS A 234 -3.65 12.01 0.02
CA CYS A 234 -3.43 11.90 -1.43
C CYS A 234 -2.03 12.38 -1.80
N THR A 235 -1.26 11.52 -2.45
CA THR A 235 0.12 11.86 -2.90
C THR A 235 0.12 12.93 -3.99
N TYR A 236 -0.91 13.00 -4.83
CA TYR A 236 -1.05 14.01 -5.88
C TYR A 236 -1.35 15.40 -5.30
N GLU A 237 -2.28 15.50 -4.34
CA GLU A 237 -2.72 16.76 -3.76
C GLU A 237 -1.72 17.31 -2.73
N SER A 238 -1.16 16.43 -1.92
CA SER A 238 -0.23 16.80 -0.85
C SER A 238 1.19 17.01 -1.39
N ASN A 239 1.37 17.99 -2.28
CA ASN A 239 2.64 18.28 -2.94
C ASN A 239 3.79 18.59 -1.94
N HIS A 240 3.47 19.16 -0.78
CA HIS A 240 4.46 19.46 0.26
C HIS A 240 5.02 18.19 0.88
N ASN A 241 4.21 17.12 0.95
CA ASN A 241 4.54 15.89 1.67
C ASN A 241 4.99 14.75 0.78
N PHE A 242 4.51 14.65 -0.47
CA PHE A 242 4.71 13.44 -1.27
C PHE A 242 5.20 13.71 -2.69
N HIS A 243 6.06 12.82 -3.19
CA HIS A 243 6.27 12.66 -4.62
C HIS A 243 5.01 12.04 -5.25
N SER A 244 4.71 12.47 -6.47
CA SER A 244 3.64 11.91 -7.28
C SER A 244 4.11 11.77 -8.73
N TRP A 245 4.12 10.54 -9.23
CA TRP A 245 4.45 10.27 -10.63
C TRP A 245 3.39 10.86 -11.57
N ARG A 246 2.12 10.80 -11.18
CA ARG A 246 1.01 11.36 -11.97
C ARG A 246 1.14 12.86 -12.14
N ARG A 247 1.60 13.57 -11.10
CA ARG A 247 1.76 15.02 -11.12
C ARG A 247 2.97 15.49 -11.94
N THR A 248 4.15 14.89 -11.74
CA THR A 248 5.42 15.42 -12.25
C THR A 248 6.26 14.41 -13.03
N LYS A 249 5.79 13.17 -13.24
CA LYS A 249 6.55 12.08 -13.88
C LYS A 249 7.93 11.81 -13.23
N THR A 250 8.06 12.16 -11.96
CA THR A 250 9.32 12.00 -11.21
C THR A 250 9.70 10.55 -10.99
N TYR A 251 10.99 10.25 -10.99
CA TYR A 251 11.53 8.95 -10.54
C TYR A 251 11.79 8.89 -9.04
N LEU A 252 11.66 10.02 -8.32
CA LEU A 252 11.80 10.06 -6.87
C LEU A 252 10.61 9.37 -6.20
N ARG A 253 10.88 8.68 -5.08
CA ARG A 253 9.92 7.91 -4.32
C ARG A 253 10.08 8.17 -2.83
N GLN A 254 9.01 8.10 -2.08
CA GLN A 254 9.06 8.03 -0.62
C GLN A 254 9.11 6.60 -0.13
N TRP A 255 9.85 6.39 0.96
CA TRP A 255 9.98 5.09 1.59
C TRP A 255 8.79 4.76 2.49
N ASN A 256 8.52 3.47 2.62
CA ASN A 256 7.54 2.93 3.57
C ASN A 256 8.11 1.62 4.12
N PHE A 257 7.88 1.33 5.41
CA PHE A 257 8.44 0.13 6.02
C PHE A 257 7.58 -0.45 7.12
N ILE A 258 7.85 -1.72 7.43
CA ILE A 258 7.43 -2.42 8.64
C ILE A 258 8.55 -3.34 9.11
N SER A 259 8.69 -3.50 10.44
CA SER A 259 9.70 -4.37 11.05
C SER A 259 9.09 -5.62 11.68
N SER A 260 9.79 -6.77 11.52
CA SER A 260 9.50 -8.01 12.25
C SER A 260 10.25 -8.05 13.57
#